data_a83b1c9862b57e34a5754691eb44f230
#
_entry.id   a83b1c9862b57e34a5754691eb44f230
#
_cell.length_a   1.000
_cell.length_b   1.000
_cell.length_c   1.000
_cell.angle_alpha   90.00
_cell.angle_beta   90.00
_cell.angle_gamma   90.00
#
_symmetry.space_group_name_H-M   'P 1'
#
loop_
_entity.id
_entity.type
_entity.pdbx_description
1 polymer ?
#
loop_
_entity_poly.entity_id
_entity_poly.type
_entity_poly.pdbx_seq_one_letter_code
_entity_poly.pdbx_strand_id
1 'polypeptide(L)'
;DSLDRIVGENVQFIWQTGKFYDEDAKKVMAEKKPGNVVQTAFVSNMDEAYRAADLVVSRAGASSISELQLLGKASILVPSPNVAEDHQTKNALALVNRQAAMMVSDKDAPQKLIETVLTLLSDSDKLKTISDNVKGMALNNAVEKIVDRVFEIIERKK
;
A
#
# COMPACT_ATOMS: atom_id res chain seq x y z
N ASP A 1 -7.82 20.72 3.36
CA ASP A 1 -8.12 19.37 3.82
C ASP A 1 -7.99 18.39 2.66
N SER A 2 -7.46 17.18 2.90
CA SER A 2 -7.24 16.19 1.84
C SER A 2 -8.56 15.71 1.22
N LEU A 3 -9.64 15.63 1.98
CA LEU A 3 -10.96 15.23 1.47
C LEU A 3 -11.53 16.26 0.49
N ASP A 4 -11.35 17.55 0.74
CA ASP A 4 -11.84 18.60 -0.17
C ASP A 4 -11.19 18.52 -1.56
N ARG A 5 -9.98 17.94 -1.64
CA ARG A 5 -9.22 17.77 -2.89
C ARG A 5 -9.66 16.60 -3.74
N ILE A 6 -10.41 15.66 -3.17
CA ILE A 6 -10.87 14.44 -3.85
C ILE A 6 -12.38 14.45 -4.12
N VAL A 7 -13.12 15.35 -3.47
CA VAL A 7 -14.56 15.52 -3.74
C VAL A 7 -14.75 16.00 -5.16
N GLY A 8 -15.56 15.26 -5.94
CA GLY A 8 -15.83 15.58 -7.34
C GLY A 8 -14.84 15.01 -8.36
N GLU A 9 -13.74 14.42 -7.91
CA GLU A 9 -12.85 13.67 -8.80
C GLU A 9 -13.50 12.35 -9.24
N ASN A 10 -13.21 11.93 -10.47
CA ASN A 10 -13.69 10.64 -11.01
C ASN A 10 -12.85 9.46 -10.49
N VAL A 11 -12.67 9.41 -9.17
CA VAL A 11 -11.90 8.38 -8.46
C VAL A 11 -12.67 7.98 -7.22
N GLN A 12 -12.73 6.68 -6.92
CA GLN A 12 -13.32 6.15 -5.70
C GLN A 12 -12.23 5.76 -4.70
N PHE A 13 -12.48 5.97 -3.43
CA PHE A 13 -11.55 5.65 -2.35
C PHE A 13 -12.17 4.69 -1.35
N ILE A 14 -11.41 3.65 -1.00
CA ILE A 14 -11.64 2.82 0.19
C ILE A 14 -10.62 3.27 1.22
N TRP A 15 -11.09 3.84 2.31
CA TRP A 15 -10.22 4.39 3.35
C TRP A 15 -10.31 3.56 4.63
N GLN A 16 -9.30 2.71 4.87
CA GLN A 16 -9.15 2.00 6.14
C GLN A 16 -8.42 2.88 7.15
N THR A 17 -9.10 3.29 8.19
CA THR A 17 -8.59 4.22 9.21
C THR A 17 -7.87 3.53 10.38
N GLY A 18 -8.14 2.24 10.60
CA GLY A 18 -7.80 1.58 11.84
C GLY A 18 -8.72 2.00 13.00
N LYS A 19 -8.78 1.18 14.03
CA LYS A 19 -9.67 1.41 15.18
C LYS A 19 -9.39 2.72 15.91
N PHE A 20 -8.12 3.14 15.95
CA PHE A 20 -7.71 4.32 16.70
C PHE A 20 -8.25 5.63 16.12
N TYR A 21 -8.33 5.74 14.79
CA TYR A 21 -8.78 6.95 14.09
C TYR A 21 -10.22 6.86 13.58
N ASP A 22 -10.92 5.76 13.83
CA ASP A 22 -12.23 5.49 13.25
C ASP A 22 -13.30 6.54 13.64
N GLU A 23 -13.37 6.89 14.92
CA GLU A 23 -14.36 7.85 15.41
C GLU A 23 -14.12 9.26 14.87
N ASP A 24 -12.87 9.69 14.75
CA ASP A 24 -12.56 11.00 14.19
C ASP A 24 -12.79 11.04 12.69
N ALA A 25 -12.48 9.95 11.99
CA ALA A 25 -12.78 9.80 10.57
C ALA A 25 -14.29 9.83 10.30
N LYS A 26 -15.10 9.15 11.12
CA LYS A 26 -16.57 9.18 11.02
C LYS A 26 -17.12 10.59 11.16
N LYS A 27 -16.61 11.40 12.10
CA LYS A 27 -17.02 12.81 12.25
C LYS A 27 -16.77 13.60 10.98
N VAL A 28 -15.55 13.47 10.44
CA VAL A 28 -15.16 14.16 9.20
C VAL A 28 -16.00 13.70 8.01
N MET A 29 -16.27 12.39 7.90
CA MET A 29 -17.14 11.84 6.87
C MET A 29 -18.59 12.32 6.98
N ALA A 30 -19.12 12.46 8.21
CA ALA A 30 -20.46 12.98 8.43
C ALA A 30 -20.59 14.47 8.08
N GLU A 31 -19.53 15.25 8.33
CA GLU A 31 -19.46 16.68 8.00
C GLU A 31 -19.31 16.91 6.50
N LYS A 32 -18.31 16.27 5.87
CA LYS A 32 -17.92 16.50 4.48
C LYS A 32 -18.78 15.75 3.46
N LYS A 33 -19.33 14.61 3.84
CA LYS A 33 -20.17 13.71 3.01
C LYS A 33 -19.61 13.46 1.61
N PRO A 34 -18.34 13.04 1.49
CA PRO A 34 -17.75 12.78 0.17
C PRO A 34 -18.42 11.55 -0.44
N GLY A 35 -19.10 11.71 -1.60
CA GLY A 35 -19.84 10.65 -2.26
C GLY A 35 -18.96 9.55 -2.88
N ASN A 36 -17.65 9.81 -3.02
CA ASN A 36 -16.67 8.93 -3.63
C ASN A 36 -15.67 8.30 -2.63
N VAL A 37 -15.97 8.37 -1.32
CA VAL A 37 -15.12 7.77 -0.28
C VAL A 37 -15.94 6.81 0.58
N VAL A 38 -15.49 5.58 0.69
CA VAL A 38 -16.00 4.61 1.68
C VAL A 38 -14.98 4.48 2.81
N GLN A 39 -15.37 4.90 4.01
CA GLN A 39 -14.53 4.80 5.19
C GLN A 39 -14.90 3.57 6.02
N THR A 40 -13.90 2.88 6.54
CA THR A 40 -14.07 1.75 7.46
C THR A 40 -12.91 1.67 8.45
N ALA A 41 -13.18 1.21 9.67
CA ALA A 41 -12.13 0.94 10.64
C ALA A 41 -11.20 -0.20 10.20
N PHE A 42 -11.79 -1.22 9.55
CA PHE A 42 -11.06 -2.40 9.10
C PHE A 42 -11.74 -3.02 7.88
N VAL A 43 -10.95 -3.38 6.87
CA VAL A 43 -11.41 -4.09 5.68
C VAL A 43 -11.31 -5.59 5.96
N SER A 44 -12.45 -6.26 6.12
CA SER A 44 -12.52 -7.71 6.39
C SER A 44 -12.14 -8.56 5.17
N ASN A 45 -12.53 -8.10 3.98
CA ASN A 45 -12.28 -8.78 2.70
C ASN A 45 -11.17 -8.06 1.94
N MET A 46 -9.94 -8.09 2.48
CA MET A 46 -8.80 -7.35 1.92
C MET A 46 -8.45 -7.80 0.50
N ASP A 47 -8.64 -9.08 0.19
CA ASP A 47 -8.40 -9.62 -1.15
C ASP A 47 -9.35 -9.02 -2.21
N GLU A 48 -10.63 -8.80 -1.85
CA GLU A 48 -11.59 -8.11 -2.72
C GLU A 48 -11.24 -6.63 -2.89
N ALA A 49 -10.86 -5.96 -1.80
CA ALA A 49 -10.41 -4.57 -1.85
C ALA A 49 -9.17 -4.41 -2.74
N TYR A 50 -8.19 -5.28 -2.61
CA TYR A 50 -7.03 -5.27 -3.49
C TYR A 50 -7.38 -5.55 -4.95
N ARG A 51 -8.32 -6.46 -5.24
CA ARG A 51 -8.76 -6.74 -6.62
C ARG A 51 -9.43 -5.52 -7.24
N ALA A 52 -10.27 -4.83 -6.48
CA ALA A 52 -11.00 -3.64 -6.94
C ALA A 52 -10.10 -2.42 -7.14
N ALA A 53 -8.99 -2.33 -6.40
CA ALA A 53 -8.12 -1.17 -6.45
C ALA A 53 -7.21 -1.16 -7.68
N ASP A 54 -7.12 -0.02 -8.36
CA ASP A 54 -6.11 0.26 -9.39
C ASP A 54 -4.78 0.71 -8.78
N LEU A 55 -4.85 1.41 -7.65
CA LEU A 55 -3.71 1.94 -6.91
C LEU A 55 -3.91 1.74 -5.41
N VAL A 56 -2.86 1.35 -4.71
CA VAL A 56 -2.88 1.16 -3.25
C VAL A 56 -1.97 2.17 -2.58
N VAL A 57 -2.48 2.88 -1.58
CA VAL A 57 -1.68 3.69 -0.66
C VAL A 57 -1.51 2.91 0.63
N SER A 58 -0.27 2.66 1.05
CA SER A 58 0.00 1.84 2.24
C SER A 58 1.23 2.30 3.00
N ARG A 59 1.32 1.91 4.26
CA ARG A 59 2.58 1.89 5.00
C ARG A 59 3.51 0.83 4.39
N ALA A 60 4.83 1.01 4.54
CA ALA A 60 5.82 0.11 3.94
C ALA A 60 6.23 -1.04 4.87
N GLY A 61 5.25 -1.69 5.51
CA GLY A 61 5.45 -2.90 6.29
C GLY A 61 5.80 -4.10 5.40
N ALA A 62 6.61 -5.03 5.89
CA ALA A 62 7.07 -6.18 5.11
C ALA A 62 5.92 -7.06 4.60
N SER A 63 4.89 -7.31 5.43
CA SER A 63 3.71 -8.09 5.04
C SER A 63 2.92 -7.39 3.92
N SER A 64 2.63 -6.09 4.08
CA SER A 64 1.91 -5.32 3.05
C SER A 64 2.67 -5.31 1.72
N ILE A 65 3.99 -5.13 1.77
CA ILE A 65 4.83 -5.18 0.56
C ILE A 65 4.77 -6.55 -0.10
N SER A 66 4.84 -7.64 0.67
CA SER A 66 4.74 -9.00 0.12
C SER A 66 3.39 -9.24 -0.55
N GLU A 67 2.29 -8.76 0.03
CA GLU A 67 0.96 -8.83 -0.57
C GLU A 67 0.89 -8.03 -1.89
N LEU A 68 1.40 -6.79 -1.90
CA LEU A 68 1.46 -5.95 -3.10
C LEU A 68 2.28 -6.59 -4.22
N GLN A 69 3.41 -7.24 -3.88
CA GLN A 69 4.23 -7.97 -4.83
C GLN A 69 3.48 -9.18 -5.42
N LEU A 70 2.87 -10.01 -4.57
CA LEU A 70 2.13 -11.19 -5.02
C LEU A 70 0.95 -10.83 -5.94
N LEU A 71 0.27 -9.74 -5.64
CA LEU A 71 -0.88 -9.26 -6.41
C LEU A 71 -0.50 -8.40 -7.61
N GLY A 72 0.76 -7.95 -7.70
CA GLY A 72 1.21 -7.04 -8.74
C GLY A 72 0.50 -5.68 -8.66
N LYS A 73 0.26 -5.15 -7.45
CA LYS A 73 -0.48 -3.90 -7.26
C LYS A 73 0.44 -2.68 -7.28
N ALA A 74 0.17 -1.75 -8.19
CA ALA A 74 0.80 -0.44 -8.17
C ALA A 74 0.54 0.24 -6.82
N SER A 75 1.55 0.87 -6.25
CA SER A 75 1.43 1.44 -4.91
C SER A 75 2.21 2.74 -4.71
N ILE A 76 1.67 3.55 -3.80
CA ILE A 76 2.38 4.68 -3.18
C ILE A 76 2.63 4.29 -1.73
N LEU A 77 3.88 4.18 -1.35
CA LEU A 77 4.30 3.81 0.00
C LEU A 77 4.53 5.06 0.84
N VAL A 78 3.96 5.08 2.03
CA VAL A 78 4.17 6.14 3.03
C VAL A 78 4.82 5.51 4.25
N PRO A 79 6.17 5.46 4.32
CA PRO A 79 6.87 4.85 5.44
C PRO A 79 6.53 5.52 6.77
N SER A 80 6.28 4.72 7.81
CA SER A 80 6.09 5.24 9.16
C SER A 80 7.44 5.66 9.76
N PRO A 81 7.56 6.88 10.31
CA PRO A 81 8.78 7.31 10.99
C PRO A 81 8.96 6.66 12.36
N ASN A 82 7.90 6.07 12.92
CA ASN A 82 7.88 5.55 14.29
C ASN A 82 8.19 4.04 14.35
N VAL A 83 9.14 3.57 13.55
CA VAL A 83 9.57 2.18 13.53
C VAL A 83 11.06 2.06 13.80
N ALA A 84 11.48 0.96 14.45
CA ALA A 84 12.88 0.72 14.75
C ALA A 84 13.75 0.75 13.46
N GLU A 85 14.95 1.30 13.55
CA GLU A 85 15.97 1.30 12.50
C GLU A 85 15.51 1.77 11.11
N ASP A 86 14.44 2.54 11.04
CA ASP A 86 13.90 3.06 9.77
C ASP A 86 13.60 1.98 8.72
N HIS A 87 13.15 0.80 9.18
CA HIS A 87 12.89 -0.33 8.30
C HIS A 87 11.89 -0.02 7.18
N GLN A 88 10.84 0.77 7.46
CA GLN A 88 9.84 1.04 6.44
C GLN A 88 10.38 1.91 5.30
N THR A 89 11.25 2.87 5.58
CA THR A 89 11.90 3.66 4.52
C THR A 89 12.81 2.76 3.67
N LYS A 90 13.61 1.89 4.30
CA LYS A 90 14.45 0.94 3.57
C LYS A 90 13.63 0.01 2.68
N ASN A 91 12.53 -0.51 3.20
CA ASN A 91 11.59 -1.36 2.46
C ASN A 91 10.98 -0.61 1.24
N ALA A 92 10.51 0.61 1.44
CA ALA A 92 9.95 1.43 0.36
C ALA A 92 10.99 1.71 -0.72
N LEU A 93 12.21 2.12 -0.34
CA LEU A 93 13.29 2.40 -1.27
C LEU A 93 13.70 1.17 -2.09
N ALA A 94 13.62 -0.04 -1.53
CA ALA A 94 13.90 -1.28 -2.26
C ALA A 94 12.94 -1.48 -3.46
N LEU A 95 11.69 -1.00 -3.36
CA LEU A 95 10.73 -1.02 -4.46
C LEU A 95 10.91 0.18 -5.39
N VAL A 96 11.07 1.38 -4.83
CA VAL A 96 11.23 2.63 -5.59
C VAL A 96 12.44 2.57 -6.53
N ASN A 97 13.58 2.07 -6.05
CA ASN A 97 14.80 1.91 -6.84
C ASN A 97 14.64 0.93 -8.03
N ARG A 98 13.60 0.12 -8.01
CA ARG A 98 13.23 -0.80 -9.11
C ARG A 98 12.01 -0.32 -9.89
N GLN A 99 11.57 0.92 -9.68
CA GLN A 99 10.36 1.46 -10.29
C GLN A 99 9.11 0.59 -10.03
N ALA A 100 9.08 -0.07 -8.87
CA ALA A 100 8.03 -0.99 -8.43
C ALA A 100 7.05 -0.37 -7.43
N ALA A 101 7.27 0.87 -7.03
CA ALA A 101 6.39 1.71 -6.23
C ALA A 101 6.78 3.18 -6.35
N MET A 102 5.88 4.08 -5.94
CA MET A 102 6.23 5.44 -5.57
C MET A 102 6.31 5.57 -4.05
N MET A 103 6.98 6.61 -3.57
CA MET A 103 7.08 6.90 -2.14
C MET A 103 6.78 8.36 -1.86
N VAL A 104 6.02 8.61 -0.80
CA VAL A 104 5.81 9.93 -0.21
C VAL A 104 6.24 9.83 1.25
N SER A 105 7.06 10.76 1.75
CA SER A 105 7.44 10.77 3.16
C SER A 105 6.22 11.05 4.04
N ASP A 106 6.19 10.51 5.26
CA ASP A 106 5.10 10.76 6.21
C ASP A 106 4.91 12.26 6.47
N LYS A 107 6.01 13.00 6.57
CA LYS A 107 6.02 14.46 6.75
C LYS A 107 5.35 15.21 5.58
N ASP A 108 5.56 14.75 4.37
CA ASP A 108 5.06 15.40 3.16
C ASP A 108 3.65 14.90 2.76
N ALA A 109 3.19 13.79 3.33
CA ALA A 109 1.94 13.16 2.96
C ALA A 109 0.71 14.10 3.04
N PRO A 110 0.55 14.95 4.06
CA PRO A 110 -0.59 15.87 4.12
C PRO A 110 -0.71 16.81 2.91
N GLN A 111 0.41 17.20 2.31
CA GLN A 111 0.45 18.13 1.19
C GLN A 111 0.50 17.43 -0.16
N LYS A 112 1.28 16.34 -0.27
CA LYS A 112 1.66 15.75 -1.57
C LYS A 112 0.90 14.46 -1.93
N LEU A 113 0.38 13.72 -0.93
CA LEU A 113 -0.14 12.38 -1.18
C LEU A 113 -1.28 12.37 -2.20
N ILE A 114 -2.30 13.21 -2.01
CA ILE A 114 -3.47 13.23 -2.90
C ILE A 114 -3.07 13.64 -4.33
N GLU A 115 -2.23 14.66 -4.48
CA GLU A 115 -1.71 15.06 -5.79
C GLU A 115 -0.95 13.92 -6.48
N THR A 116 -0.10 13.22 -5.72
CA THR A 116 0.63 12.05 -6.22
C THR A 116 -0.31 10.93 -6.65
N VAL A 117 -1.36 10.66 -5.86
CA VAL A 117 -2.41 9.67 -6.20
C VAL A 117 -3.10 10.03 -7.50
N LEU A 118 -3.63 11.25 -7.63
CA LEU A 118 -4.38 11.68 -8.80
C LEU A 118 -3.49 11.72 -10.06
N THR A 119 -2.26 12.19 -9.92
CA THR A 119 -1.28 12.21 -11.03
C THR A 119 -0.96 10.78 -11.48
N LEU A 120 -0.73 9.85 -10.55
CA LEU A 120 -0.42 8.48 -10.92
C LEU A 120 -1.62 7.75 -11.54
N LEU A 121 -2.83 7.97 -11.03
CA LEU A 121 -4.05 7.40 -11.60
C LEU A 121 -4.35 7.90 -13.02
N SER A 122 -3.88 9.10 -13.39
CA SER A 122 -4.02 9.63 -14.75
C SER A 122 -2.96 9.11 -15.73
N ASP A 123 -1.93 8.42 -15.25
CA ASP A 123 -0.80 7.88 -16.05
C ASP A 123 -0.86 6.34 -16.10
N SER A 124 -1.66 5.83 -17.01
CA SER A 124 -1.88 4.38 -17.18
C SER A 124 -0.60 3.60 -17.49
N ASP A 125 0.34 4.20 -18.23
CA ASP A 125 1.60 3.55 -18.59
C ASP A 125 2.51 3.40 -17.37
N LYS A 126 2.54 4.43 -16.54
CA LYS A 126 3.29 4.39 -15.28
C LYS A 126 2.67 3.43 -14.26
N LEU A 127 1.34 3.41 -14.14
CA LEU A 127 0.64 2.42 -13.31
C LEU A 127 1.00 1.00 -13.75
N LYS A 128 0.92 0.74 -15.05
CA LYS A 128 1.27 -0.56 -15.61
C LYS A 128 2.73 -0.93 -15.36
N THR A 129 3.65 0.01 -15.58
CA THR A 129 5.08 -0.22 -15.33
C THR A 129 5.35 -0.59 -13.88
N ILE A 130 4.76 0.14 -12.92
CA ILE A 130 4.90 -0.15 -11.50
C ILE A 130 4.31 -1.53 -11.16
N SER A 131 3.14 -1.85 -11.70
CA SER A 131 2.45 -3.12 -11.50
C SER A 131 3.28 -4.30 -12.01
N ASP A 132 3.82 -4.22 -13.23
CA ASP A 132 4.65 -5.25 -13.82
C ASP A 132 5.95 -5.45 -13.02
N ASN A 133 6.61 -4.35 -12.64
CA ASN A 133 7.85 -4.39 -11.87
C ASN A 133 7.64 -4.99 -10.47
N VAL A 134 6.60 -4.57 -9.75
CA VAL A 134 6.34 -5.09 -8.39
C VAL A 134 5.97 -6.56 -8.42
N LYS A 135 5.23 -7.01 -9.44
CA LYS A 135 4.90 -8.42 -9.66
C LYS A 135 6.15 -9.27 -9.92
N GLY A 136 7.11 -8.73 -10.68
CA GLY A 136 8.40 -9.39 -10.95
C GLY A 136 9.27 -9.59 -9.70
N MET A 137 8.95 -8.90 -8.59
CA MET A 137 9.64 -9.05 -7.31
C MET A 137 8.97 -10.08 -6.36
N ALA A 138 7.84 -10.68 -6.76
CA ALA A 138 7.08 -11.60 -5.92
C ALA A 138 7.85 -12.90 -5.65
N LEU A 139 7.78 -13.38 -4.42
CA LEU A 139 8.29 -14.69 -3.99
C LEU A 139 7.13 -15.68 -3.91
N ASN A 140 6.76 -16.29 -5.04
CA ASN A 140 5.61 -17.18 -5.12
C ASN A 140 5.80 -18.54 -4.43
N ASN A 141 7.02 -18.91 -4.08
CA ASN A 141 7.39 -20.21 -3.49
C ASN A 141 8.11 -20.04 -2.14
N ALA A 142 7.73 -19.04 -1.36
CA ALA A 142 8.37 -18.77 -0.07
C ALA A 142 8.18 -19.92 0.93
N VAL A 143 7.00 -20.53 0.96
CA VAL A 143 6.69 -21.66 1.86
C VAL A 143 7.56 -22.87 1.51
N GLU A 144 7.63 -23.26 0.22
CA GLU A 144 8.45 -24.39 -0.24
C GLU A 144 9.91 -24.14 0.11
N LYS A 145 10.46 -22.96 -0.16
CA LYS A 145 11.84 -22.62 0.18
C LYS A 145 12.13 -22.69 1.68
N ILE A 146 11.19 -22.30 2.52
CA ILE A 146 11.34 -22.41 3.98
C ILE A 146 11.37 -23.88 4.39
N VAL A 147 10.43 -24.69 3.87
CA VAL A 147 10.35 -26.12 4.16
C VAL A 147 11.63 -26.85 3.71
N ASP A 148 12.07 -26.61 2.48
CA ASP A 148 13.32 -27.20 1.94
C ASP A 148 14.51 -26.84 2.84
N ARG A 149 14.59 -25.57 3.26
CA ARG A 149 15.67 -25.14 4.15
C ARG A 149 15.64 -25.80 5.52
N VAL A 150 14.46 -26.02 6.06
CA VAL A 150 14.31 -26.76 7.34
C VAL A 150 14.80 -28.20 7.19
N PHE A 151 14.43 -28.89 6.11
CA PHE A 151 14.93 -30.26 5.85
C PHE A 151 16.44 -30.30 5.66
N GLU A 152 17.03 -29.39 4.90
CA GLU A 152 18.51 -29.31 4.77
C GLU A 152 19.22 -29.18 6.13
N ILE A 153 18.66 -28.37 7.05
CA ILE A 153 19.26 -28.17 8.38
C ILE A 153 19.16 -29.45 9.23
N ILE A 154 18.04 -30.17 9.13
CA ILE A 154 17.83 -31.43 9.84
C ILE A 154 18.80 -32.50 9.34
N GLU A 155 18.97 -32.62 8.01
CA GLU A 155 19.87 -33.61 7.41
C GLU A 155 21.34 -33.37 7.75
N ARG A 156 21.77 -32.09 7.81
CA ARG A 156 23.16 -31.74 8.21
C ARG A 156 23.49 -32.05 9.65
N LYS A 157 22.50 -32.30 10.50
CA LYS A 157 22.69 -32.63 11.94
C LYS A 157 22.70 -34.14 12.22
N LYS A 158 22.48 -34.96 11.19
CA LYS A 158 22.67 -36.41 11.25
C LYS A 158 24.09 -36.79 10.84
#